data_c841257939e7e94d1217d8dbb42ca8bb
#
_entry.id   c841257939e7e94d1217d8dbb42ca8bb
#
_cell.length_a   1.000
_cell.length_b   1.000
_cell.length_c   1.000
_cell.angle_alpha   90.00
_cell.angle_beta   90.00
_cell.angle_gamma   90.00
#
_symmetry.space_group_name_H-M   'P 1'
#
loop_
_entity.id
_entity.type
_entity.pdbx_description
1 polymer ?
#
loop_
_entity_poly.entity_id
_entity_poly.type
_entity_poly.pdbx_seq_one_letter_code
_entity_poly.pdbx_strand_id
1 'polypeptide(L)' 'MAEPSTTDQIAERVERLLLRHAELQRTNALLADQVSALTQERDSLKSRLNAARARIDALLERLPANAPATPVHKDAE' A
#
# COMPACT_ATOMS: atom_id res chain seq x y z
N MET A 1 -47.17 -23.26 22.47
CA MET A 1 -45.84 -23.30 21.93
C MET A 1 -44.82 -22.92 22.99
N ALA A 2 -43.80 -23.73 23.14
CA ALA A 2 -42.80 -23.42 24.17
C ALA A 2 -41.86 -22.32 23.68
N GLU A 3 -41.52 -21.44 24.57
CA GLU A 3 -40.51 -20.43 24.27
C GLU A 3 -39.15 -21.08 24.21
N PRO A 4 -38.24 -20.52 23.43
CA PRO A 4 -36.90 -21.07 23.42
C PRO A 4 -36.30 -21.01 24.82
N SER A 5 -35.61 -22.05 25.16
CA SER A 5 -34.98 -22.15 26.46
C SER A 5 -33.77 -21.18 26.49
N THR A 6 -33.30 -20.92 27.69
CA THR A 6 -32.09 -20.14 27.87
C THR A 6 -30.91 -20.75 27.12
N THR A 7 -30.83 -22.08 27.15
CA THR A 7 -29.79 -22.82 26.42
C THR A 7 -29.89 -22.56 24.92
N ASP A 8 -31.11 -22.58 24.40
CA ASP A 8 -31.34 -22.33 22.97
C ASP A 8 -30.93 -20.91 22.59
N GLN A 9 -31.25 -19.96 23.45
CA GLN A 9 -30.86 -18.57 23.20
C GLN A 9 -29.34 -18.39 23.21
N ILE A 10 -28.67 -19.07 24.14
CA ILE A 10 -27.22 -19.02 24.19
C ILE A 10 -26.61 -19.64 22.95
N ALA A 11 -27.14 -20.78 22.53
CA ALA A 11 -26.67 -21.45 21.32
C ALA A 11 -26.81 -20.55 20.09
N GLU A 12 -27.93 -19.85 20.00
CA GLU A 12 -28.17 -18.93 18.91
C GLU A 12 -27.17 -17.79 18.88
N ARG A 13 -26.87 -17.24 20.05
CA ARG A 13 -25.88 -16.17 20.16
C ARG A 13 -24.49 -16.66 19.81
N VAL A 14 -24.16 -17.86 20.23
CA VAL A 14 -22.87 -18.46 19.91
C VAL A 14 -22.74 -18.63 18.40
N GLU A 15 -23.78 -19.11 17.75
CA GLU A 15 -23.76 -19.26 16.30
C GLU A 15 -23.53 -17.93 15.60
N ARG A 16 -24.21 -16.87 16.04
CA ARG A 16 -24.04 -15.57 15.44
C ARG A 16 -22.62 -15.04 15.65
N LEU A 17 -22.07 -15.28 16.84
CA LEU A 17 -20.70 -14.87 17.12
C LEU A 17 -19.70 -15.61 16.24
N LEU A 18 -19.92 -16.90 16.02
CA LEU A 18 -19.05 -17.68 15.16
C LEU A 18 -19.10 -17.20 13.72
N LEU A 19 -20.30 -16.89 13.24
CA LEU A 19 -20.45 -16.35 11.89
C LEU A 19 -19.74 -15.01 11.75
N ARG A 20 -19.93 -14.16 12.73
CA ARG A 20 -19.27 -12.85 12.71
C ARG A 20 -17.76 -13.00 12.79
N HIS A 21 -17.31 -13.93 13.60
CA HIS A 21 -15.87 -14.19 13.70
C HIS A 21 -15.30 -14.64 12.36
N ALA A 22 -16.02 -15.52 11.68
CA ALA A 22 -15.59 -16.00 10.36
C ALA A 22 -15.52 -14.85 9.34
N GLU A 23 -16.52 -13.96 9.39
CA GLU A 23 -16.54 -12.80 8.52
C GLU A 23 -15.38 -11.87 8.79
N LEU A 24 -15.09 -11.64 10.06
CA LEU A 24 -13.98 -10.79 10.44
C LEU A 24 -12.65 -11.39 10.03
N GLN A 25 -12.51 -12.69 10.15
CA GLN A 25 -11.30 -13.36 9.70
C GLN A 25 -11.08 -13.19 8.21
N ARG A 26 -12.15 -13.32 7.43
CA ARG A 26 -12.06 -13.13 5.98
C ARG A 26 -11.70 -11.71 5.64
N THR A 27 -12.33 -10.75 6.32
CA THR A 27 -12.03 -9.35 6.10
C THR A 27 -10.59 -9.04 6.47
N ASN A 28 -10.11 -9.59 7.59
CA ASN A 28 -8.73 -9.39 7.99
C ASN A 28 -7.75 -9.96 6.97
N ALA A 29 -8.04 -11.13 6.44
CA ALA A 29 -7.18 -11.74 5.44
C ALA A 29 -7.13 -10.89 4.17
N LEU A 30 -8.29 -10.38 3.77
CA LEU A 30 -8.37 -9.52 2.59
C LEU A 30 -7.59 -8.22 2.80
N LEU A 31 -7.75 -7.63 3.98
CA LEU A 31 -7.02 -6.40 4.29
C LEU A 31 -5.52 -6.64 4.35
N ALA A 32 -5.10 -7.78 4.89
CA ALA A 32 -3.69 -8.13 4.93
C ALA A 32 -3.11 -8.24 3.51
N ASP A 33 -3.88 -8.86 2.60
CA ASP A 33 -3.47 -8.96 1.21
C ASP A 33 -3.36 -7.60 0.56
N GLN A 34 -4.33 -6.72 0.83
CA GLN A 34 -4.31 -5.37 0.28
C GLN A 34 -3.12 -4.57 0.80
N VAL A 35 -2.82 -4.69 2.09
CA VAL A 35 -1.66 -4.01 2.67
C VAL A 35 -0.38 -4.52 2.03
N SER A 36 -0.28 -5.82 1.84
CA SER A 36 0.89 -6.42 1.21
C SER A 36 1.08 -5.89 -0.21
N ALA A 37 -0.01 -5.86 -0.98
CA ALA A 37 0.03 -5.36 -2.36
C ALA A 37 0.44 -3.90 -2.41
N LEU A 38 -0.13 -3.09 -1.53
CA LEU A 38 0.20 -1.67 -1.48
C LEU A 38 1.65 -1.44 -1.07
N THR A 39 2.15 -2.25 -0.14
CA THR A 39 3.54 -2.16 0.29
C THR A 39 4.48 -2.47 -0.86
N GLN A 40 4.18 -3.51 -1.64
CA GLN A 40 4.98 -3.87 -2.80
C GLN A 40 4.96 -2.77 -3.85
N GLU A 41 3.79 -2.21 -4.08
CA GLU A 41 3.65 -1.11 -5.03
C GLU A 41 4.44 0.10 -4.58
N ARG A 42 4.35 0.44 -3.30
CA ARG A 42 5.12 1.55 -2.75
C ARG A 42 6.61 1.33 -2.92
N ASP A 43 7.08 0.12 -2.60
CA ASP A 43 8.50 -0.18 -2.70
C ASP A 43 8.97 -0.11 -4.14
N SER A 44 8.14 -0.57 -5.07
CA SER A 44 8.45 -0.49 -6.49
C SER A 44 8.57 0.95 -6.96
N LEU A 45 7.64 1.80 -6.54
CA LEU A 45 7.66 3.21 -6.90
C LEU A 45 8.88 3.91 -6.29
N LYS A 46 9.21 3.59 -5.06
CA LYS A 46 10.40 4.15 -4.40
C LYS A 46 11.67 3.77 -5.16
N SER A 47 11.74 2.51 -5.57
CA SER A 47 12.90 2.03 -6.30
C SER A 47 13.06 2.76 -7.64
N ARG A 48 11.96 2.96 -8.36
CA ARG A 48 11.98 3.70 -9.62
C ARG A 48 12.38 5.14 -9.41
N LEU A 49 11.85 5.74 -8.37
CA LEU A 49 12.17 7.13 -8.06
C LEU A 49 13.65 7.29 -7.74
N ASN A 50 14.19 6.37 -6.94
CA ASN A 50 15.60 6.41 -6.60
C ASN A 50 16.48 6.20 -7.82
N ALA A 51 16.07 5.30 -8.72
CA ALA A 51 16.81 5.06 -9.96
C ALA A 51 16.79 6.29 -10.86
N ALA A 52 15.63 6.94 -10.95
CA ALA A 52 15.51 8.17 -11.75
C ALA A 52 16.37 9.28 -11.18
N ARG A 53 16.37 9.40 -9.86
CA ARG A 53 17.22 10.39 -9.18
C ARG A 53 18.70 10.14 -9.47
N ALA A 54 19.11 8.89 -9.38
CA ALA A 54 20.50 8.53 -9.61
C ALA A 54 20.92 8.89 -11.03
N ARG A 55 20.03 8.68 -12.00
CA ARG A 55 20.31 9.03 -13.38
C ARG A 55 20.45 10.54 -13.54
N ILE A 56 19.55 11.29 -12.93
CA ILE A 56 19.61 12.74 -12.99
C ILE A 56 20.92 13.23 -12.37
N ASP A 57 21.27 12.70 -11.21
CA ASP A 57 22.51 13.07 -10.55
C ASP A 57 23.72 12.74 -11.41
N ALA A 58 23.73 11.58 -12.06
CA ALA A 58 24.82 11.20 -12.92
C ALA A 58 24.93 12.13 -14.13
N LEU A 59 23.80 12.52 -14.69
CA LEU A 59 23.79 13.45 -15.82
C LEU A 59 24.31 14.82 -15.40
N LEU A 60 23.93 15.27 -14.21
CA LEU A 60 24.39 16.55 -13.71
C LEU A 60 25.89 16.53 -13.46
N GLU A 61 26.42 15.40 -12.99
CA GLU A 61 27.86 15.26 -12.78
C GLU A 61 28.64 15.25 -14.08
N ARG A 62 28.01 14.80 -15.16
CA ARG A 62 28.66 14.77 -16.46
C ARG A 62 28.72 16.12 -17.14
N LEU A 63 27.93 17.07 -16.68
CA LEU A 63 27.95 18.38 -17.25
C LEU A 63 29.33 18.99 -16.99
N PRO A 64 29.97 19.56 -18.01
CA PRO A 64 31.25 20.22 -17.77
C PRO A 64 31.06 21.40 -16.83
N ALA A 65 32.04 21.63 -15.98
CA ALA A 65 31.97 22.72 -15.01
C ALA A 65 31.83 24.07 -15.69
N ASN A 66 32.35 24.19 -16.90
CA ASN A 66 32.27 25.45 -17.65
C ASN A 66 31.17 25.46 -18.68
N ALA A 67 30.27 24.48 -18.64
CA ALA A 67 29.16 24.47 -19.58
C ALA A 67 28.23 25.64 -19.29
N PRO A 68 27.71 26.30 -20.33
CA PRO A 68 26.68 27.31 -20.08
C PRO A 68 25.53 26.64 -19.41
N ALA A 69 25.21 27.21 -18.40
CA ALA A 69 24.10 26.62 -17.68
C ALA A 69 22.84 26.86 -18.44
N THR A 70 23.01 26.82 -19.50
CA THR A 70 22.12 27.03 -20.02
C THR A 70 21.04 26.54 -20.18
N PRO A 71 21.31 27.03 -20.36
CA PRO A 71 20.60 27.03 -20.22
C PRO A 71 19.78 26.62 -20.01
N VAL A 72 19.56 26.76 -20.31
CA VAL A 72 19.20 26.52 -19.86
C VAL A 72 18.55 26.72 -19.69
N HIS A 73 18.41 27.12 -20.34
CA HIS A 73 18.28 27.37 -20.04
C HIS A 73 18.08 27.78 -20.33
N LYS A 74 18.06 28.05 -21.02
CA LYS A 74 18.41 28.55 -21.16
C LYS A 74 18.06 28.76 -21.41
N ASP A 75 17.80 29.06 -22.01
CA ASP A 75 18.02 29.51 -22.09
C ASP A 75 17.95 29.74 -22.30
N ALA A 76 17.79 30.03 -22.81
CA ALA A 76 18.19 30.36 -22.77
C ALA A 76 18.40 30.60 -23.07
N GLU A 77 18.28 30.94 -23.79
CA GLU A 77 18.72 31.27 -23.76
C GLU A 77 18.41 31.17 -23.63
#